data_279dec8145c2da7f6061f3be5fcdc20b
#
_entry.id   279dec8145c2da7f6061f3be5fcdc20b
#
_cell.length_a   1.000
_cell.length_b   1.000
_cell.length_c   1.000
_cell.angle_alpha   90.00
_cell.angle_beta   90.00
_cell.angle_gamma   90.00
#
_symmetry.space_group_name_H-M   'P 1'
#
loop_
_entity.id
_entity.type
_entity.pdbx_description
1 polymer ?
#
loop_
_entity_poly.entity_id
_entity_poly.type
_entity_poly.pdbx_seq_one_letter_code
_entity_poly.pdbx_strand_id
1 'polypeptide(L)'
;MDNKKITLEDLGYNEFFESSRVSLGLTEYPVARVVAEYREVYRVRNKKGEFLARVTGKHMFTAEKREDYPAVGDWVTIEELAGNKAIVRGILTRKTILMKKYSNKQENQIIAVNIDMAFIVESMDRDYNLNRFERFFVLAIEGNITPVMILNKTDLIPKTELDNRIDKIKDRFSSINIIATSTVTREGLEELRNHIEKGKTYCFLGSSGVGKSSLINRLLQKDEIKTREMGLVTGKGKHTTTTREMYFLENGGLVVDNPGTREVGIADSDVGIEVVFDEISRLSKECRYSDCTHMHEPGCIVRKAVEEEKFDKDKYTNFIKLKKEAEFYKMTNVEKRKKDRKFGRFIKKAKKSLKIIK
;
A
#
# COMPACT_ATOMS: atom_id res chain seq x y z
N MET A 1 -18.42 -30.16 -6.56
CA MET A 1 -18.19 -28.76 -6.11
C MET A 1 -19.46 -28.00 -6.46
N ASP A 2 -20.23 -27.65 -5.46
CA ASP A 2 -21.47 -26.92 -5.63
C ASP A 2 -21.26 -25.63 -6.41
N ASN A 3 -21.99 -25.50 -7.51
CA ASN A 3 -22.02 -24.31 -8.37
C ASN A 3 -22.74 -23.16 -7.61
N LYS A 4 -22.19 -22.72 -6.49
CA LYS A 4 -22.73 -21.59 -5.74
C LYS A 4 -22.63 -20.36 -6.62
N LYS A 5 -23.76 -19.88 -7.09
CA LYS A 5 -23.87 -18.72 -7.96
C LYS A 5 -23.32 -17.51 -7.21
N ILE A 6 -22.18 -16.97 -7.66
CA ILE A 6 -21.54 -15.80 -7.04
C ILE A 6 -22.47 -14.59 -7.22
N THR A 7 -22.72 -13.86 -6.15
CA THR A 7 -23.50 -12.61 -6.17
C THR A 7 -22.54 -11.39 -6.31
N LEU A 8 -23.11 -10.21 -6.52
CA LEU A 8 -22.30 -8.98 -6.55
C LEU A 8 -21.78 -8.64 -5.15
N GLU A 9 -22.55 -8.94 -4.12
CA GLU A 9 -22.17 -8.75 -2.71
C GLU A 9 -20.99 -9.66 -2.34
N ASP A 10 -20.93 -10.88 -2.87
CA ASP A 10 -19.77 -11.78 -2.71
C ASP A 10 -18.48 -11.18 -3.34
N LEU A 11 -18.63 -10.31 -4.32
CA LEU A 11 -17.54 -9.55 -4.94
C LEU A 11 -17.27 -8.22 -4.24
N GLY A 12 -18.02 -7.88 -3.17
CA GLY A 12 -17.86 -6.66 -2.38
C GLY A 12 -18.70 -5.47 -2.89
N TYR A 13 -19.70 -5.68 -3.76
CA TYR A 13 -20.64 -4.64 -4.17
C TYR A 13 -21.56 -4.27 -3.01
N ASN A 14 -21.85 -2.98 -2.87
CA ASN A 14 -22.72 -2.48 -1.82
C ASN A 14 -23.42 -1.18 -2.23
N GLU A 15 -24.20 -0.60 -1.33
CA GLU A 15 -24.98 0.61 -1.56
C GLU A 15 -24.14 1.82 -1.97
N PHE A 16 -22.90 1.95 -1.48
CA PHE A 16 -21.99 3.01 -1.90
C PHE A 16 -21.74 2.98 -3.42
N PHE A 17 -21.48 1.79 -3.97
CA PHE A 17 -21.21 1.64 -5.40
C PHE A 17 -22.50 1.78 -6.23
N GLU A 18 -23.64 1.32 -5.73
CA GLU A 18 -24.92 1.53 -6.41
C GLU A 18 -25.30 3.01 -6.46
N SER A 19 -25.12 3.75 -5.37
CA SER A 19 -25.33 5.22 -5.34
C SER A 19 -24.41 5.94 -6.32
N SER A 20 -23.14 5.52 -6.42
CA SER A 20 -22.20 6.05 -7.42
C SER A 20 -22.67 5.76 -8.84
N ARG A 21 -23.15 4.53 -9.12
CA ARG A 21 -23.67 4.13 -10.42
C ARG A 21 -24.85 4.98 -10.87
N VAL A 22 -25.77 5.25 -9.95
CA VAL A 22 -26.94 6.12 -10.19
C VAL A 22 -26.48 7.56 -10.45
N SER A 23 -25.62 8.12 -9.60
CA SER A 23 -25.15 9.50 -9.72
C SER A 23 -24.37 9.77 -11.00
N LEU A 24 -23.68 8.76 -11.54
CA LEU A 24 -22.93 8.83 -12.80
C LEU A 24 -23.80 8.56 -14.04
N GLY A 25 -25.10 8.25 -13.88
CA GLY A 25 -26.01 7.94 -14.99
C GLY A 25 -25.66 6.63 -15.73
N LEU A 26 -25.09 5.66 -15.03
CA LEU A 26 -24.58 4.40 -15.61
C LEU A 26 -25.49 3.19 -15.34
N THR A 27 -26.76 3.43 -15.03
CA THR A 27 -27.72 2.38 -14.60
C THR A 27 -28.13 1.42 -15.72
N GLU A 28 -27.99 1.80 -16.96
CA GLU A 28 -28.31 0.95 -18.13
C GLU A 28 -27.31 -0.21 -18.34
N TYR A 29 -26.11 -0.10 -17.78
CA TYR A 29 -25.05 -1.12 -17.96
C TYR A 29 -24.89 -1.97 -16.70
N PRO A 30 -24.69 -3.31 -16.85
CA PRO A 30 -24.35 -4.17 -15.73
C PRO A 30 -22.99 -3.79 -15.13
N VAL A 31 -22.86 -3.99 -13.79
CA VAL A 31 -21.60 -3.77 -13.09
C VAL A 31 -20.74 -5.01 -13.10
N ALA A 32 -19.42 -4.81 -13.06
CA ALA A 32 -18.43 -5.85 -12.89
C ALA A 32 -17.24 -5.32 -12.08
N ARG A 33 -16.56 -6.21 -11.38
CA ARG A 33 -15.34 -5.88 -10.63
C ARG A 33 -14.09 -6.19 -11.44
N VAL A 34 -13.12 -5.29 -11.50
CA VAL A 34 -11.82 -5.53 -12.12
C VAL A 34 -11.01 -6.45 -11.22
N VAL A 35 -10.73 -7.67 -11.69
CA VAL A 35 -10.01 -8.71 -10.93
C VAL A 35 -8.57 -8.92 -11.38
N ALA A 36 -8.23 -8.50 -12.61
CA ALA A 36 -6.84 -8.46 -13.07
C ALA A 36 -6.63 -7.36 -14.11
N GLU A 37 -5.40 -6.82 -14.14
CA GLU A 37 -4.96 -5.79 -15.08
C GLU A 37 -3.83 -6.34 -15.94
N TYR A 38 -4.02 -6.29 -17.26
CA TYR A 38 -3.01 -6.53 -18.29
C TYR A 38 -2.70 -5.22 -19.01
N ARG A 39 -1.81 -5.19 -19.99
CA ARG A 39 -1.35 -3.93 -20.62
C ARG A 39 -2.48 -3.03 -21.15
N GLU A 40 -3.52 -3.59 -21.79
CA GLU A 40 -4.64 -2.82 -22.37
C GLU A 40 -5.97 -3.55 -22.21
N VAL A 41 -5.96 -4.60 -21.43
CA VAL A 41 -7.10 -5.49 -21.22
C VAL A 41 -7.27 -5.74 -19.74
N TYR A 42 -8.51 -5.74 -19.29
CA TYR A 42 -8.89 -6.00 -17.92
C TYR A 42 -9.68 -7.30 -17.86
N ARG A 43 -9.36 -8.15 -16.90
CA ARG A 43 -10.28 -9.23 -16.55
C ARG A 43 -11.25 -8.68 -15.51
N VAL A 44 -12.53 -8.73 -15.85
CA VAL A 44 -13.61 -8.26 -14.98
C VAL A 44 -14.55 -9.40 -14.65
N ARG A 45 -15.15 -9.39 -13.47
CA ARG A 45 -16.05 -10.44 -12.97
C ARG A 45 -17.36 -9.85 -12.48
N ASN A 46 -18.45 -10.48 -12.85
CA ASN A 46 -19.78 -10.22 -12.31
C ASN A 46 -20.51 -11.53 -11.96
N LYS A 47 -21.81 -11.48 -11.65
CA LYS A 47 -22.65 -12.65 -11.33
C LYS A 47 -22.80 -13.68 -12.47
N LYS A 48 -22.50 -13.30 -13.71
CA LYS A 48 -22.57 -14.19 -14.88
C LYS A 48 -21.24 -14.91 -15.14
N GLY A 49 -20.11 -14.36 -14.63
CA GLY A 49 -18.79 -14.94 -14.85
C GLY A 49 -17.71 -13.88 -15.11
N GLU A 50 -16.66 -14.29 -15.78
CA GLU A 50 -15.51 -13.45 -16.12
C GLU A 50 -15.53 -13.04 -17.60
N PHE A 51 -15.12 -11.79 -17.84
CA PHE A 51 -15.04 -11.19 -19.17
C PHE A 51 -13.67 -10.55 -19.38
N LEU A 52 -13.18 -10.55 -20.60
CA LEU A 52 -12.05 -9.74 -21.03
C LEU A 52 -12.58 -8.39 -21.54
N ALA A 53 -12.32 -7.35 -20.79
CA ALA A 53 -12.84 -6.01 -21.04
C ALA A 53 -11.76 -5.06 -21.55
N ARG A 54 -12.14 -4.11 -22.40
CA ARG A 54 -11.31 -3.00 -22.87
C ARG A 54 -12.03 -1.69 -22.64
N VAL A 55 -11.28 -0.61 -22.44
CA VAL A 55 -11.84 0.75 -22.43
C VAL A 55 -12.18 1.20 -23.85
N THR A 56 -13.11 2.14 -24.00
CA THR A 56 -13.45 2.71 -25.32
C THR A 56 -12.32 3.58 -25.85
N GLY A 57 -12.23 3.73 -27.18
CA GLY A 57 -11.31 4.69 -27.80
C GLY A 57 -11.56 6.12 -27.31
N LYS A 58 -12.81 6.53 -27.08
CA LYS A 58 -13.17 7.82 -26.48
C LYS A 58 -12.54 7.98 -25.10
N HIS A 59 -12.64 6.97 -24.24
CA HIS A 59 -12.03 6.99 -22.91
C HIS A 59 -10.50 7.11 -22.99
N MET A 60 -9.87 6.36 -23.89
CA MET A 60 -8.41 6.46 -24.12
C MET A 60 -7.98 7.85 -24.58
N PHE A 61 -8.81 8.54 -25.34
CA PHE A 61 -8.53 9.88 -25.83
C PHE A 61 -8.76 10.98 -24.77
N THR A 62 -9.73 10.79 -23.88
CA THR A 62 -10.08 11.78 -22.83
C THR A 62 -9.31 11.59 -21.52
N ALA A 63 -8.72 10.41 -21.30
CA ALA A 63 -7.91 10.14 -20.11
C ALA A 63 -6.62 10.95 -20.13
N GLU A 64 -6.43 11.79 -19.11
CA GLU A 64 -5.26 12.65 -18.95
C GLU A 64 -4.18 11.98 -18.10
N LYS A 65 -4.61 11.14 -17.16
CA LYS A 65 -3.75 10.50 -16.15
C LYS A 65 -3.97 9.00 -16.11
N ARG A 66 -2.99 8.28 -15.56
CA ARG A 66 -3.12 6.84 -15.30
C ARG A 66 -4.28 6.52 -14.36
N GLU A 67 -4.62 7.43 -13.49
CA GLU A 67 -5.71 7.31 -12.53
C GLU A 67 -7.10 7.27 -13.19
N ASP A 68 -7.21 7.76 -14.42
CA ASP A 68 -8.45 7.74 -15.20
C ASP A 68 -8.75 6.34 -15.80
N TYR A 69 -7.79 5.42 -15.74
CA TYR A 69 -7.97 4.05 -16.22
C TYR A 69 -8.40 3.11 -15.10
N PRO A 70 -9.09 1.99 -15.44
CA PRO A 70 -9.42 0.97 -14.46
C PRO A 70 -8.17 0.39 -13.79
N ALA A 71 -8.30 0.03 -12.51
CA ALA A 71 -7.28 -0.65 -11.73
C ALA A 71 -7.89 -1.86 -11.02
N VAL A 72 -7.08 -2.79 -10.54
CA VAL A 72 -7.56 -3.95 -9.79
C VAL A 72 -8.32 -3.50 -8.55
N GLY A 73 -9.54 -4.00 -8.40
CA GLY A 73 -10.49 -3.64 -7.34
C GLY A 73 -11.55 -2.62 -7.78
N ASP A 74 -11.41 -1.97 -8.94
CA ASP A 74 -12.43 -1.05 -9.44
C ASP A 74 -13.76 -1.76 -9.72
N TRP A 75 -14.84 -1.04 -9.46
CA TRP A 75 -16.14 -1.35 -10.01
C TRP A 75 -16.35 -0.56 -11.29
N VAL A 76 -16.68 -1.27 -12.34
CA VAL A 76 -16.90 -0.72 -13.68
C VAL A 76 -18.27 -1.12 -14.19
N THR A 77 -18.86 -0.30 -15.03
CA THR A 77 -20.00 -0.70 -15.84
C THR A 77 -19.51 -1.22 -17.18
N ILE A 78 -20.11 -2.31 -17.66
CA ILE A 78 -19.66 -2.99 -18.86
C ILE A 78 -20.81 -3.20 -19.85
N GLU A 79 -20.51 -3.11 -21.13
CA GLU A 79 -21.34 -3.64 -22.19
C GLU A 79 -20.80 -5.02 -22.55
N GLU A 80 -21.63 -6.04 -22.31
CA GLU A 80 -21.27 -7.42 -22.58
C GLU A 80 -21.34 -7.72 -24.08
N LEU A 81 -20.32 -8.38 -24.62
CA LEU A 81 -20.21 -8.80 -26.01
C LEU A 81 -20.13 -10.33 -26.12
N ALA A 82 -20.29 -10.87 -27.32
CA ALA A 82 -20.13 -12.30 -27.56
C ALA A 82 -18.72 -12.79 -27.22
N GLY A 83 -18.59 -14.05 -26.77
CA GLY A 83 -17.31 -14.68 -26.47
C GLY A 83 -16.63 -14.19 -25.20
N ASN A 84 -17.38 -13.91 -24.15
CA ASN A 84 -16.86 -13.43 -22.87
C ASN A 84 -15.98 -12.17 -22.99
N LYS A 85 -16.34 -11.29 -23.90
CA LYS A 85 -15.72 -9.96 -24.08
C LYS A 85 -16.63 -8.89 -23.55
N ALA A 86 -16.04 -7.74 -23.18
CA ALA A 86 -16.80 -6.58 -22.73
C ALA A 86 -16.11 -5.26 -23.09
N ILE A 87 -16.88 -4.18 -23.08
CA ILE A 87 -16.39 -2.82 -23.19
C ILE A 87 -16.70 -2.11 -21.86
N VAL A 88 -15.68 -1.49 -21.24
CA VAL A 88 -15.87 -0.64 -20.08
C VAL A 88 -16.55 0.67 -20.50
N ARG A 89 -17.71 0.96 -19.94
CA ARG A 89 -18.52 2.16 -20.21
C ARG A 89 -18.28 3.26 -19.17
N GLY A 90 -17.94 2.88 -17.93
CA GLY A 90 -17.63 3.82 -16.87
C GLY A 90 -16.93 3.15 -15.70
N ILE A 91 -16.27 3.96 -14.90
CA ILE A 91 -15.62 3.56 -13.64
C ILE A 91 -16.41 4.21 -12.51
N LEU A 92 -16.85 3.41 -11.52
CA LEU A 92 -17.57 3.92 -10.36
C LEU A 92 -16.60 4.64 -9.40
N THR A 93 -17.14 5.49 -8.54
CA THR A 93 -16.36 6.20 -7.52
C THR A 93 -15.62 5.22 -6.63
N ARG A 94 -14.33 5.47 -6.43
CA ARG A 94 -13.46 4.66 -5.58
C ARG A 94 -13.66 5.04 -4.12
N LYS A 95 -13.87 4.05 -3.26
CA LYS A 95 -13.99 4.24 -1.82
C LYS A 95 -12.62 4.44 -1.15
N THR A 96 -11.65 3.67 -1.59
CA THR A 96 -10.26 3.70 -1.11
C THR A 96 -9.30 3.56 -2.27
N ILE A 97 -8.11 4.18 -2.17
CA ILE A 97 -7.12 4.17 -3.25
C ILE A 97 -5.72 3.96 -2.65
N LEU A 98 -5.12 2.83 -2.96
CA LEU A 98 -3.72 2.58 -2.62
C LEU A 98 -2.82 3.04 -3.76
N MET A 99 -2.04 4.07 -3.52
CA MET A 99 -1.13 4.65 -4.52
C MET A 99 0.33 4.54 -4.09
N LYS A 100 1.23 4.51 -5.07
CA LYS A 100 2.65 4.72 -4.86
C LYS A 100 3.19 5.75 -5.84
N LYS A 101 4.24 6.46 -5.43
CA LYS A 101 5.01 7.33 -6.30
C LYS A 101 6.33 6.68 -6.67
N TYR A 102 6.72 6.85 -7.92
CA TYR A 102 8.07 6.48 -8.36
C TYR A 102 9.03 7.64 -8.09
N SER A 103 10.23 7.33 -7.59
CA SER A 103 11.28 8.32 -7.36
C SER A 103 11.65 9.15 -8.59
N ASN A 104 11.45 8.62 -9.79
CA ASN A 104 11.88 9.22 -11.05
C ASN A 104 10.73 9.67 -11.98
N LYS A 105 9.45 9.52 -11.58
CA LYS A 105 8.31 9.94 -12.37
C LYS A 105 7.39 10.83 -11.54
N GLN A 106 6.81 11.86 -12.18
CA GLN A 106 5.80 12.71 -11.54
C GLN A 106 4.44 12.03 -11.36
N GLU A 107 4.23 10.90 -12.04
CA GLU A 107 2.96 10.20 -12.04
C GLU A 107 2.83 9.30 -10.83
N ASN A 108 1.68 9.36 -10.18
CA ASN A 108 1.26 8.39 -9.19
C ASN A 108 0.88 7.09 -9.90
N GLN A 109 1.16 5.96 -9.28
CA GLN A 109 0.68 4.67 -9.74
C GLN A 109 -0.34 4.12 -8.75
N ILE A 110 -1.57 3.93 -9.20
CA ILE A 110 -2.55 3.15 -8.45
C ILE A 110 -2.04 1.72 -8.34
N ILE A 111 -1.97 1.22 -7.12
CA ILE A 111 -1.61 -0.17 -6.82
C ILE A 111 -2.87 -1.03 -6.83
N ALA A 112 -3.87 -0.64 -6.08
CA ALA A 112 -5.18 -1.26 -6.00
C ALA A 112 -6.18 -0.25 -5.43
N VAL A 113 -7.48 -0.50 -5.63
CA VAL A 113 -8.56 0.35 -5.14
C VAL A 113 -9.64 -0.47 -4.48
N ASN A 114 -10.50 0.21 -3.71
CA ASN A 114 -11.62 -0.42 -3.01
C ASN A 114 -11.15 -1.56 -2.09
N ILE A 115 -10.05 -1.29 -1.38
CA ILE A 115 -9.47 -2.16 -0.36
C ILE A 115 -10.08 -1.77 0.99
N ASP A 116 -10.62 -2.73 1.73
CA ASP A 116 -11.16 -2.50 3.07
C ASP A 116 -10.03 -2.49 4.13
N MET A 117 -9.06 -3.40 4.00
CA MET A 117 -8.00 -3.57 4.99
C MET A 117 -6.65 -3.91 4.34
N ALA A 118 -5.57 -3.32 4.86
CA ALA A 118 -4.20 -3.61 4.45
C ALA A 118 -3.46 -4.40 5.53
N PHE A 119 -3.07 -5.63 5.23
CA PHE A 119 -2.17 -6.43 6.04
C PHE A 119 -0.73 -6.02 5.76
N ILE A 120 -0.12 -5.33 6.72
CA ILE A 120 1.26 -4.85 6.62
C ILE A 120 2.17 -5.90 7.24
N VAL A 121 2.90 -6.61 6.39
CA VAL A 121 3.69 -7.78 6.77
C VAL A 121 5.15 -7.40 6.96
N GLU A 122 5.69 -7.75 8.10
CA GLU A 122 7.11 -7.68 8.40
C GLU A 122 7.59 -9.05 8.90
N SER A 123 8.83 -9.42 8.58
CA SER A 123 9.39 -10.69 9.04
C SER A 123 10.22 -10.51 10.31
N MET A 124 10.18 -11.52 11.18
CA MET A 124 10.93 -11.53 12.44
C MET A 124 12.41 -11.93 12.25
N ASP A 125 12.90 -11.89 11.01
CA ASP A 125 14.30 -12.12 10.66
C ASP A 125 15.18 -10.85 10.78
N ARG A 126 16.34 -10.87 10.12
CA ARG A 126 17.34 -9.78 10.15
C ARG A 126 16.82 -8.46 9.56
N ASP A 127 15.75 -8.50 8.79
CA ASP A 127 15.20 -7.34 8.10
C ASP A 127 14.12 -6.60 8.91
N TYR A 128 13.87 -7.01 10.17
CA TYR A 128 12.90 -6.35 11.05
C TYR A 128 13.19 -4.86 11.23
N ASN A 129 12.21 -4.00 10.89
CA ASN A 129 12.39 -2.55 10.93
C ASN A 129 11.05 -1.81 11.09
N LEU A 130 10.81 -1.22 12.26
CA LEU A 130 9.58 -0.48 12.58
C LEU A 130 9.36 0.76 11.70
N ASN A 131 10.44 1.40 11.21
CA ASN A 131 10.32 2.56 10.32
C ASN A 131 9.68 2.18 8.97
N ARG A 132 9.83 0.92 8.54
CA ARG A 132 9.14 0.42 7.35
C ARG A 132 7.66 0.20 7.60
N PHE A 133 7.28 -0.28 8.79
CA PHE A 133 5.89 -0.34 9.18
C PHE A 133 5.23 1.03 9.09
N GLU A 134 5.83 2.05 9.72
CA GLU A 134 5.29 3.41 9.71
C GLU A 134 5.04 3.90 8.30
N ARG A 135 5.96 3.64 7.38
CA ARG A 135 5.78 3.99 5.96
C ARG A 135 4.54 3.33 5.34
N PHE A 136 4.36 2.04 5.54
CA PHE A 136 3.20 1.34 4.99
C PHE A 136 1.89 1.74 5.68
N PHE A 137 1.94 2.08 6.98
CA PHE A 137 0.78 2.64 7.68
C PHE A 137 0.39 4.00 7.11
N VAL A 138 1.35 4.89 6.91
CA VAL A 138 1.10 6.18 6.25
C VAL A 138 0.39 5.98 4.92
N LEU A 139 0.87 5.05 4.10
CA LEU A 139 0.24 4.77 2.80
C LEU A 139 -1.17 4.19 2.91
N ALA A 140 -1.42 3.31 3.86
CA ALA A 140 -2.75 2.73 4.07
C ALA A 140 -3.75 3.80 4.57
N ILE A 141 -3.36 4.58 5.58
CA ILE A 141 -4.19 5.67 6.11
C ILE A 141 -4.47 6.73 5.04
N GLU A 142 -3.47 7.14 4.27
CA GLU A 142 -3.65 8.10 3.18
C GLU A 142 -4.64 7.59 2.11
N GLY A 143 -4.62 6.28 1.86
CA GLY A 143 -5.57 5.61 0.97
C GLY A 143 -6.96 5.38 1.59
N ASN A 144 -7.23 5.84 2.82
CA ASN A 144 -8.43 5.55 3.60
C ASN A 144 -8.63 4.04 3.85
N ILE A 145 -7.55 3.28 4.02
CA ILE A 145 -7.52 1.83 4.21
C ILE A 145 -7.14 1.52 5.65
N THR A 146 -7.89 0.64 6.32
CA THR A 146 -7.58 0.21 7.69
C THR A 146 -6.34 -0.68 7.72
N PRO A 147 -5.25 -0.31 8.43
CA PRO A 147 -4.06 -1.13 8.53
C PRO A 147 -4.16 -2.17 9.65
N VAL A 148 -3.60 -3.36 9.41
CA VAL A 148 -3.35 -4.41 10.41
C VAL A 148 -1.91 -4.87 10.28
N MET A 149 -1.22 -5.03 11.40
CA MET A 149 0.17 -5.47 11.44
C MET A 149 0.26 -6.98 11.46
N ILE A 150 1.06 -7.55 10.57
CA ILE A 150 1.40 -8.98 10.60
C ILE A 150 2.88 -9.15 10.86
N LEU A 151 3.21 -9.83 11.96
CA LEU A 151 4.56 -10.26 12.29
C LEU A 151 4.72 -11.70 11.80
N ASN A 152 5.37 -11.87 10.66
CA ASN A 152 5.52 -13.18 10.03
C ASN A 152 6.90 -13.80 10.32
N LYS A 153 7.01 -15.12 10.14
CA LYS A 153 8.20 -15.92 10.43
C LYS A 153 8.57 -15.91 11.93
N THR A 154 7.58 -15.97 12.78
CA THR A 154 7.78 -16.00 14.24
C THR A 154 8.57 -17.21 14.72
N ASP A 155 8.62 -18.26 13.91
CA ASP A 155 9.44 -19.46 14.12
C ASP A 155 10.95 -19.20 14.10
N LEU A 156 11.40 -18.05 13.63
CA LEU A 156 12.83 -17.68 13.54
C LEU A 156 13.39 -17.06 14.82
N ILE A 157 12.54 -16.72 15.80
CA ILE A 157 12.96 -16.09 17.07
C ILE A 157 12.30 -16.78 18.27
N PRO A 158 12.94 -16.74 19.45
CA PRO A 158 12.32 -17.22 20.68
C PRO A 158 11.04 -16.44 21.03
N LYS A 159 10.09 -17.09 21.70
CA LYS A 159 8.84 -16.47 22.12
C LYS A 159 9.05 -15.21 23.00
N THR A 160 10.01 -15.25 23.89
CA THR A 160 10.38 -14.11 24.75
C THR A 160 10.83 -12.89 23.96
N GLU A 161 11.54 -13.10 22.84
CA GLU A 161 11.94 -12.02 21.94
C GLU A 161 10.74 -11.49 21.15
N LEU A 162 9.85 -12.37 20.69
CA LEU A 162 8.60 -11.98 20.03
C LEU A 162 7.75 -11.09 20.93
N ASP A 163 7.53 -11.53 22.19
CA ASP A 163 6.75 -10.79 23.18
C ASP A 163 7.35 -9.38 23.42
N ASN A 164 8.68 -9.31 23.60
CA ASN A 164 9.38 -8.03 23.75
C ASN A 164 9.23 -7.11 22.54
N ARG A 165 9.21 -7.66 21.31
CA ARG A 165 9.00 -6.87 20.09
C ARG A 165 7.56 -6.40 19.99
N ILE A 166 6.59 -7.23 20.36
CA ILE A 166 5.17 -6.86 20.41
C ILE A 166 4.93 -5.71 21.38
N ASP A 167 5.54 -5.76 22.57
CA ASP A 167 5.42 -4.70 23.56
C ASP A 167 5.98 -3.36 23.02
N LYS A 168 7.17 -3.40 22.43
CA LYS A 168 7.75 -2.20 21.78
C LYS A 168 6.87 -1.65 20.65
N ILE A 169 6.18 -2.52 19.93
CA ILE A 169 5.24 -2.10 18.89
C ILE A 169 4.02 -1.43 19.52
N LYS A 170 3.46 -1.99 20.59
CA LYS A 170 2.33 -1.41 21.31
C LYS A 170 2.66 -0.06 21.94
N ASP A 171 3.87 0.10 22.47
CA ASP A 171 4.36 1.37 22.98
C ASP A 171 4.49 2.44 21.89
N ARG A 172 4.86 2.01 20.68
CA ARG A 172 5.06 2.91 19.53
C ARG A 172 3.76 3.23 18.77
N PHE A 173 2.78 2.31 18.81
CA PHE A 173 1.50 2.39 18.09
C PHE A 173 0.34 2.03 19.02
N SER A 174 -0.30 3.03 19.60
CA SER A 174 -1.27 2.89 20.71
C SER A 174 -2.55 2.10 20.38
N SER A 175 -2.87 1.81 19.10
CA SER A 175 -4.19 1.26 18.72
C SER A 175 -4.13 0.28 17.56
N ILE A 176 -3.03 -0.49 17.42
CA ILE A 176 -2.87 -1.32 16.23
C ILE A 176 -3.17 -2.78 16.53
N ASN A 177 -3.92 -3.44 15.63
CA ASN A 177 -4.08 -4.88 15.65
C ASN A 177 -2.80 -5.55 15.15
N ILE A 178 -2.27 -6.49 15.95
CA ILE A 178 -1.06 -7.24 15.65
C ILE A 178 -1.43 -8.73 15.57
N ILE A 179 -1.09 -9.38 14.46
CA ILE A 179 -1.23 -10.83 14.26
C ILE A 179 0.16 -11.40 14.07
N ALA A 180 0.56 -12.31 14.95
CA ALA A 180 1.82 -13.04 14.85
C ALA A 180 1.61 -14.34 14.06
N THR A 181 2.41 -14.58 13.00
CA THR A 181 2.21 -15.72 12.11
C THR A 181 3.50 -16.45 11.76
N SER A 182 3.39 -17.73 11.50
CA SER A 182 4.41 -18.52 10.81
C SER A 182 3.78 -19.39 9.72
N THR A 183 4.29 -19.27 8.50
CA THR A 183 3.87 -20.16 7.40
C THR A 183 4.48 -21.57 7.50
N VAL A 184 5.48 -21.76 8.35
CA VAL A 184 6.16 -23.02 8.61
C VAL A 184 5.42 -23.82 9.69
N THR A 185 5.27 -23.24 10.89
CA THR A 185 4.57 -23.89 12.03
C THR A 185 3.05 -23.81 11.93
N ARG A 186 2.53 -22.94 11.06
CA ARG A 186 1.10 -22.59 10.88
C ARG A 186 0.49 -21.83 12.05
N GLU A 187 1.27 -21.39 13.01
CA GLU A 187 0.81 -20.57 14.12
C GLU A 187 0.25 -19.24 13.61
N GLY A 188 -0.84 -18.75 14.22
CA GLY A 188 -1.51 -17.48 13.87
C GLY A 188 -2.25 -17.44 12.52
N LEU A 189 -2.18 -18.51 11.70
CA LEU A 189 -2.89 -18.52 10.41
C LEU A 189 -4.41 -18.59 10.56
N GLU A 190 -4.91 -19.22 11.60
CA GLU A 190 -6.34 -19.27 11.89
C GLU A 190 -6.85 -17.90 12.37
N GLU A 191 -6.09 -17.24 13.22
CA GLU A 191 -6.39 -15.86 13.62
C GLU A 191 -6.43 -14.93 12.42
N LEU A 192 -5.45 -15.04 11.51
CA LEU A 192 -5.44 -14.26 10.26
C LEU A 192 -6.67 -14.55 9.39
N ARG A 193 -7.11 -15.83 9.30
CA ARG A 193 -8.34 -16.18 8.57
C ARG A 193 -9.59 -15.58 9.18
N ASN A 194 -9.68 -15.54 10.49
CA ASN A 194 -10.81 -14.99 11.23
C ASN A 194 -10.94 -13.46 11.07
N HIS A 195 -9.84 -12.78 10.71
CA HIS A 195 -9.87 -11.36 10.33
C HIS A 195 -10.38 -11.10 8.90
N ILE A 196 -10.57 -12.16 8.11
CA ILE A 196 -10.99 -12.04 6.72
C ILE A 196 -12.47 -12.34 6.59
N GLU A 197 -13.26 -11.29 6.37
CA GLU A 197 -14.70 -11.36 6.23
C GLU A 197 -15.11 -11.57 4.77
N LYS A 198 -16.27 -12.21 4.57
CA LYS A 198 -16.86 -12.40 3.26
C LYS A 198 -17.19 -11.05 2.59
N GLY A 199 -16.91 -10.92 1.30
CA GLY A 199 -17.17 -9.72 0.49
C GLY A 199 -16.26 -8.53 0.80
N LYS A 200 -15.32 -8.66 1.75
CA LYS A 200 -14.30 -7.65 2.03
C LYS A 200 -13.03 -7.91 1.23
N THR A 201 -12.33 -6.83 0.91
CA THR A 201 -11.12 -6.85 0.09
C THR A 201 -9.89 -6.49 0.91
N TYR A 202 -8.89 -7.31 0.82
CA TYR A 202 -7.63 -7.22 1.56
C TYR A 202 -6.45 -7.09 0.61
N CYS A 203 -5.43 -6.34 0.99
CA CYS A 203 -4.15 -6.35 0.30
C CYS A 203 -3.01 -6.64 1.28
N PHE A 204 -1.92 -7.20 0.77
CA PHE A 204 -0.72 -7.47 1.54
C PHE A 204 0.37 -6.48 1.15
N LEU A 205 0.85 -5.69 2.11
CA LEU A 205 1.94 -4.72 1.95
C LEU A 205 3.16 -5.18 2.75
N GLY A 206 4.33 -4.75 2.35
CA GLY A 206 5.57 -5.10 3.04
C GLY A 206 6.72 -5.33 2.07
N SER A 207 7.93 -5.44 2.60
CA SER A 207 9.16 -5.64 1.84
C SER A 207 9.17 -6.97 1.08
N SER A 208 10.10 -7.11 0.13
CA SER A 208 10.29 -8.41 -0.53
C SER A 208 10.90 -9.41 0.44
N GLY A 209 10.45 -10.66 0.39
CA GLY A 209 10.99 -11.72 1.25
C GLY A 209 10.34 -11.83 2.64
N VAL A 210 9.44 -10.92 3.03
CA VAL A 210 8.75 -11.00 4.33
C VAL A 210 7.69 -12.13 4.40
N GLY A 211 7.37 -12.77 3.25
CA GLY A 211 6.47 -13.93 3.21
C GLY A 211 5.05 -13.63 2.77
N LYS A 212 4.75 -12.47 2.14
CA LYS A 212 3.40 -12.12 1.64
C LYS A 212 2.78 -13.22 0.77
N SER A 213 3.46 -13.61 -0.30
CA SER A 213 2.94 -14.63 -1.22
C SER A 213 2.77 -16.00 -0.54
N SER A 214 3.64 -16.34 0.42
CA SER A 214 3.49 -17.56 1.22
C SER A 214 2.24 -17.50 2.11
N LEU A 215 1.97 -16.35 2.75
CA LEU A 215 0.75 -16.15 3.55
C LEU A 215 -0.50 -16.24 2.68
N ILE A 216 -0.50 -15.59 1.49
CA ILE A 216 -1.64 -15.66 0.57
C ILE A 216 -1.87 -17.10 0.10
N ASN A 217 -0.82 -17.85 -0.26
CA ASN A 217 -0.94 -19.27 -0.64
C ASN A 217 -1.52 -20.12 0.50
N ARG A 218 -1.12 -19.87 1.75
CA ARG A 218 -1.71 -20.55 2.92
C ARG A 218 -3.20 -20.22 3.11
N LEU A 219 -3.61 -18.98 2.81
CA LEU A 219 -5.02 -18.58 2.86
C LEU A 219 -5.83 -19.20 1.72
N LEU A 220 -5.25 -19.30 0.53
CA LEU A 220 -5.86 -19.92 -0.66
C LEU A 220 -5.93 -21.44 -0.55
N GLN A 221 -5.19 -22.05 0.38
CA GLN A 221 -4.98 -23.51 0.49
C GLN A 221 -4.41 -24.15 -0.79
N LYS A 222 -3.73 -23.36 -1.60
CA LYS A 222 -3.15 -23.75 -2.90
C LYS A 222 -1.85 -22.99 -3.15
N ASP A 223 -0.95 -23.57 -3.93
CA ASP A 223 0.29 -22.92 -4.36
C ASP A 223 0.07 -22.17 -5.69
N GLU A 224 -0.89 -21.27 -5.73
CA GLU A 224 -1.22 -20.50 -6.94
C GLU A 224 -0.21 -19.39 -7.24
N ILE A 225 0.38 -18.79 -6.18
CA ILE A 225 1.34 -17.70 -6.32
C ILE A 225 2.76 -18.28 -6.23
N LYS A 226 3.55 -18.09 -7.28
CA LYS A 226 4.95 -18.51 -7.28
C LYS A 226 5.73 -17.74 -6.23
N THR A 227 6.11 -18.41 -5.14
CA THR A 227 7.00 -17.86 -4.14
C THR A 227 8.43 -17.85 -4.68
N ARG A 228 9.11 -16.71 -4.60
CA ARG A 228 10.55 -16.69 -4.81
C ARG A 228 11.21 -17.22 -3.54
N GLU A 229 11.74 -18.44 -3.59
CA GLU A 229 12.75 -18.88 -2.64
C GLU A 229 13.94 -17.91 -2.74
N MET A 230 14.47 -17.48 -1.59
CA MET A 230 15.75 -16.77 -1.54
C MET A 230 16.88 -17.77 -1.82
N GLY A 231 16.97 -18.20 -3.08
CA GLY A 231 18.00 -19.08 -3.61
C GLY A 231 18.87 -18.33 -4.59
N LEU A 232 20.14 -18.13 -4.20
CA LEU A 232 21.34 -17.91 -4.99
C LEU A 232 21.18 -17.11 -6.31
N VAL A 233 21.82 -15.94 -6.29
CA VAL A 233 22.08 -15.06 -7.43
C VAL A 233 22.70 -15.86 -8.57
N THR A 234 21.91 -16.21 -9.57
CA THR A 234 22.41 -16.44 -10.91
C THR A 234 21.82 -15.37 -11.83
N GLY A 235 22.70 -14.58 -12.40
CA GLY A 235 22.38 -13.43 -13.23
C GLY A 235 21.55 -13.78 -14.46
N LYS A 236 20.81 -12.77 -14.93
CA LYS A 236 19.91 -12.72 -16.08
C LYS A 236 18.52 -13.32 -15.84
N GLY A 237 17.70 -12.59 -15.09
CA GLY A 237 16.27 -12.85 -14.99
C GLY A 237 15.49 -12.10 -16.04
N LYS A 238 14.85 -12.83 -16.95
CA LYS A 238 13.70 -12.40 -17.72
C LYS A 238 12.74 -11.61 -16.85
N HIS A 239 12.30 -10.44 -17.30
CA HIS A 239 11.21 -9.66 -16.68
C HIS A 239 9.97 -10.56 -16.53
N THR A 240 9.75 -11.06 -15.34
CA THR A 240 8.48 -11.69 -14.99
C THR A 240 7.46 -10.57 -14.93
N THR A 241 6.53 -10.54 -15.84
CA THR A 241 5.39 -9.62 -15.91
C THR A 241 4.64 -9.73 -14.59
N THR A 242 4.76 -8.73 -13.75
CA THR A 242 4.08 -8.67 -12.46
C THR A 242 2.64 -8.24 -12.69
N THR A 243 1.80 -9.18 -13.04
CA THR A 243 0.35 -8.99 -13.17
C THR A 243 -0.22 -8.81 -11.76
N ARG A 244 -1.02 -7.76 -11.56
CA ARG A 244 -1.81 -7.59 -10.34
C ARG A 244 -3.09 -8.37 -10.49
N GLU A 245 -3.42 -9.16 -9.50
CA GLU A 245 -4.56 -10.06 -9.57
C GLU A 245 -5.27 -10.16 -8.22
N MET A 246 -6.60 -10.32 -8.28
CA MET A 246 -7.47 -10.54 -7.13
C MET A 246 -7.80 -12.01 -7.03
N TYR A 247 -7.59 -12.57 -5.85
CA TYR A 247 -7.87 -13.96 -5.51
C TYR A 247 -9.10 -14.06 -4.61
N PHE A 248 -9.85 -15.13 -4.78
CA PHE A 248 -11.08 -15.40 -4.03
C PHE A 248 -10.80 -16.52 -3.03
N LEU A 249 -10.96 -16.21 -1.74
CA LEU A 249 -10.77 -17.18 -0.67
C LEU A 249 -12.03 -18.03 -0.47
N GLU A 250 -11.87 -19.23 0.09
CA GLU A 250 -12.99 -20.16 0.36
C GLU A 250 -14.04 -19.58 1.33
N ASN A 251 -13.61 -18.75 2.28
CA ASN A 251 -14.51 -18.05 3.20
C ASN A 251 -15.23 -16.84 2.56
N GLY A 252 -14.97 -16.57 1.28
CA GLY A 252 -15.59 -15.46 0.53
C GLY A 252 -14.86 -14.12 0.68
N GLY A 253 -13.72 -14.05 1.32
CA GLY A 253 -12.85 -12.87 1.31
C GLY A 253 -12.12 -12.70 -0.02
N LEU A 254 -11.68 -11.50 -0.33
CA LEU A 254 -11.01 -11.12 -1.56
C LEU A 254 -9.60 -10.61 -1.23
N VAL A 255 -8.58 -11.14 -1.87
CA VAL A 255 -7.19 -10.75 -1.65
C VAL A 255 -6.56 -10.24 -2.92
N VAL A 256 -5.95 -9.06 -2.87
CA VAL A 256 -5.17 -8.50 -3.98
C VAL A 256 -3.69 -8.75 -3.72
N ASP A 257 -3.04 -9.50 -4.61
CA ASP A 257 -1.58 -9.61 -4.60
C ASP A 257 -0.95 -8.41 -5.29
N ASN A 258 -0.07 -7.74 -4.59
CA ASN A 258 0.65 -6.57 -5.07
C ASN A 258 2.15 -6.87 -5.19
N PRO A 259 2.60 -7.50 -6.27
CA PRO A 259 4.01 -7.72 -6.49
C PRO A 259 4.76 -6.39 -6.65
N GLY A 260 5.92 -6.27 -6.03
CA GLY A 260 6.81 -5.12 -6.25
C GLY A 260 6.60 -3.89 -5.36
N THR A 261 6.12 -4.06 -4.12
CA THR A 261 6.05 -2.97 -3.11
C THR A 261 7.40 -2.61 -2.47
N ARG A 262 8.54 -2.96 -3.10
CA ARG A 262 9.88 -2.75 -2.53
C ARG A 262 10.23 -1.31 -2.24
N GLU A 263 9.85 -0.40 -3.12
CA GLU A 263 10.13 1.04 -3.00
C GLU A 263 8.84 1.80 -3.23
N VAL A 264 8.10 2.00 -2.16
CA VAL A 264 6.88 2.80 -2.22
C VAL A 264 7.22 4.18 -1.70
N GLY A 265 7.31 5.16 -2.60
CA GLY A 265 7.44 6.57 -2.23
C GLY A 265 6.13 7.08 -1.66
N ILE A 266 6.23 7.92 -0.64
CA ILE A 266 5.10 8.58 0.01
C ILE A 266 4.83 9.88 -0.74
N ALA A 267 3.69 9.97 -1.41
CA ALA A 267 3.27 11.21 -2.07
C ALA A 267 1.99 11.70 -1.42
N ASP A 268 1.87 13.02 -1.26
CA ASP A 268 0.68 13.69 -0.74
C ASP A 268 0.12 13.01 0.53
N SER A 269 1.02 12.66 1.47
CA SER A 269 0.74 11.79 2.61
C SER A 269 0.69 12.57 3.93
N ASP A 270 0.19 13.80 3.91
CA ASP A 270 0.14 14.63 5.12
C ASP A 270 -0.80 14.04 6.16
N VAL A 271 -2.00 13.60 5.74
CA VAL A 271 -2.99 13.00 6.64
C VAL A 271 -2.45 11.70 7.24
N GLY A 272 -1.87 10.83 6.40
CA GLY A 272 -1.27 9.59 6.85
C GLY A 272 -0.12 9.82 7.84
N ILE A 273 0.75 10.80 7.59
CA ILE A 273 1.83 11.17 8.52
C ILE A 273 1.27 11.72 9.84
N GLU A 274 0.27 12.62 9.78
CA GLU A 274 -0.33 13.20 10.97
C GLU A 274 -0.99 12.13 11.88
N VAL A 275 -1.65 11.15 11.30
CA VAL A 275 -2.31 10.07 12.04
C VAL A 275 -1.30 9.08 12.61
N VAL A 276 -0.31 8.63 11.81
CA VAL A 276 0.69 7.63 12.26
C VAL A 276 1.63 8.21 13.33
N PHE A 277 1.89 9.51 13.26
CA PHE A 277 2.73 10.23 14.21
C PHE A 277 1.91 11.25 15.03
N ASP A 278 0.71 10.85 15.45
CA ASP A 278 -0.27 11.72 16.13
C ASP A 278 0.29 12.44 17.36
N GLU A 279 1.11 11.78 18.15
CA GLU A 279 1.79 12.33 19.32
C GLU A 279 2.74 13.48 18.93
N ILE A 280 3.57 13.26 17.88
CA ILE A 280 4.46 14.30 17.37
C ILE A 280 3.64 15.43 16.74
N SER A 281 2.58 15.08 16.02
CA SER A 281 1.68 16.03 15.36
C SER A 281 0.94 16.91 16.36
N ARG A 282 0.55 16.37 17.53
CA ARG A 282 -0.03 17.16 18.63
C ARG A 282 0.98 18.15 19.19
N LEU A 283 2.19 17.71 19.54
CA LEU A 283 3.25 18.55 20.06
C LEU A 283 3.70 19.62 19.07
N SER A 284 3.63 19.34 17.77
CA SER A 284 4.03 20.29 16.72
C SER A 284 3.17 21.58 16.73
N LYS A 285 1.92 21.50 17.17
CA LYS A 285 1.00 22.63 17.29
C LYS A 285 1.38 23.62 18.40
N GLU A 286 2.21 23.17 19.33
CA GLU A 286 2.70 23.97 20.46
C GLU A 286 4.05 24.65 20.16
N CYS A 287 4.63 24.42 18.98
CA CYS A 287 5.88 25.05 18.58
C CYS A 287 5.71 26.57 18.43
N ARG A 288 6.79 27.31 18.71
CA ARG A 288 6.80 28.79 18.61
C ARG A 288 6.44 29.28 17.20
N TYR A 289 6.78 28.53 16.15
CA TYR A 289 6.52 28.88 14.76
C TYR A 289 5.57 27.89 14.14
N SER A 290 4.55 28.37 13.42
CA SER A 290 3.55 27.55 12.74
C SER A 290 4.12 26.73 11.58
N ASP A 291 5.23 27.19 10.98
CA ASP A 291 5.98 26.52 9.91
C ASP A 291 7.23 25.77 10.41
N CYS A 292 7.26 25.42 11.70
CA CYS A 292 8.38 24.73 12.33
C CYS A 292 8.68 23.40 11.62
N THR A 293 9.93 23.27 11.15
CA THR A 293 10.39 22.02 10.52
C THR A 293 10.85 20.96 11.54
N HIS A 294 10.91 21.34 12.81
CA HIS A 294 11.36 20.54 13.95
C HIS A 294 12.83 20.11 13.87
N MET A 295 13.65 20.78 13.06
CA MET A 295 15.06 20.41 12.86
C MET A 295 16.04 21.35 13.59
N HIS A 296 15.82 22.65 13.49
CA HIS A 296 16.81 23.65 13.95
C HIS A 296 16.17 24.82 14.70
N GLU A 297 14.85 24.97 14.64
CA GLU A 297 14.15 26.16 15.12
C GLU A 297 14.25 26.29 16.65
N PRO A 298 14.56 27.49 17.17
CA PRO A 298 14.53 27.74 18.60
C PRO A 298 13.09 27.72 19.11
N GLY A 299 12.87 27.12 20.28
CA GLY A 299 11.54 26.98 20.86
C GLY A 299 10.70 25.87 20.21
N CYS A 300 11.34 24.91 19.54
CA CYS A 300 10.66 23.74 19.02
C CYS A 300 10.32 22.76 20.15
N ILE A 301 9.02 22.56 20.40
CA ILE A 301 8.53 21.68 21.49
C ILE A 301 8.80 20.21 21.16
N VAL A 302 8.68 19.81 19.89
CA VAL A 302 8.97 18.45 19.44
C VAL A 302 10.44 18.06 19.75
N ARG A 303 11.40 18.92 19.39
CA ARG A 303 12.82 18.67 19.72
C ARG A 303 13.07 18.60 21.23
N LYS A 304 12.47 19.52 21.99
CA LYS A 304 12.57 19.51 23.46
C LYS A 304 12.07 18.18 24.03
N ALA A 305 10.94 17.69 23.54
CA ALA A 305 10.39 16.40 23.97
C ALA A 305 11.30 15.20 23.62
N VAL A 306 11.99 15.24 22.47
CA VAL A 306 13.00 14.23 22.12
C VAL A 306 14.22 14.31 23.04
N GLU A 307 14.70 15.52 23.35
CA GLU A 307 15.83 15.76 24.27
C GLU A 307 15.51 15.31 25.70
N GLU A 308 14.22 15.41 26.10
CA GLU A 308 13.68 14.95 27.40
C GLU A 308 13.28 13.46 27.39
N GLU A 309 13.59 12.71 26.34
CA GLU A 309 13.27 11.27 26.16
C GLU A 309 11.77 10.92 26.32
N LYS A 310 10.87 11.89 26.06
CA LYS A 310 9.42 11.69 26.15
C LYS A 310 8.87 10.76 25.06
N PHE A 311 9.59 10.59 23.95
CA PHE A 311 9.31 9.60 22.92
C PHE A 311 10.57 9.18 22.16
N ASP A 312 10.45 8.06 21.46
CA ASP A 312 11.54 7.38 20.76
C ASP A 312 12.20 8.29 19.70
N LYS A 313 13.50 8.51 19.84
CA LYS A 313 14.34 9.27 18.91
C LYS A 313 14.31 8.68 17.49
N ASP A 314 14.16 7.37 17.37
CA ASP A 314 14.08 6.69 16.07
C ASP A 314 12.74 6.99 15.37
N LYS A 315 11.62 7.00 16.14
CA LYS A 315 10.29 7.44 15.67
C LYS A 315 10.35 8.90 15.16
N TYR A 316 10.96 9.81 15.91
CA TYR A 316 11.16 11.20 15.49
C TYR A 316 12.00 11.30 14.21
N THR A 317 13.11 10.56 14.13
CA THR A 317 13.99 10.58 12.96
C THR A 317 13.25 10.11 11.72
N ASN A 318 12.42 9.07 11.85
CA ASN A 318 11.61 8.57 10.74
C ASN A 318 10.50 9.57 10.34
N PHE A 319 9.83 10.20 11.32
CA PHE A 319 8.88 11.29 11.06
C PHE A 319 9.49 12.38 10.17
N ILE A 320 10.66 12.92 10.57
CA ILE A 320 11.37 13.94 9.78
C ILE A 320 11.72 13.45 8.38
N LYS A 321 12.14 12.19 8.26
CA LYS A 321 12.47 11.59 6.97
C LYS A 321 11.25 11.50 6.06
N LEU A 322 10.12 11.01 6.57
CA LEU A 322 8.89 10.85 5.81
C LEU A 322 8.30 12.22 5.41
N LYS A 323 8.33 13.20 6.33
CA LYS A 323 7.88 14.57 6.04
C LYS A 323 8.71 15.23 4.93
N LYS A 324 10.04 15.12 4.98
CA LYS A 324 10.92 15.61 3.90
C LYS A 324 10.68 14.90 2.56
N GLU A 325 10.37 13.62 2.59
CA GLU A 325 10.06 12.85 1.40
C GLU A 325 8.73 13.32 0.79
N ALA A 326 7.67 13.49 1.58
CA ALA A 326 6.39 14.02 1.14
C ALA A 326 6.53 15.43 0.54
N GLU A 327 7.26 16.32 1.22
CA GLU A 327 7.57 17.66 0.70
C GLU A 327 8.33 17.61 -0.63
N PHE A 328 9.33 16.74 -0.76
CA PHE A 328 10.08 16.58 -2.00
C PHE A 328 9.18 16.17 -3.17
N TYR A 329 8.20 15.32 -2.93
CA TYR A 329 7.28 14.91 -3.98
C TYR A 329 6.28 16.01 -4.38
N LYS A 330 5.94 16.94 -3.49
CA LYS A 330 5.11 18.13 -3.80
C LYS A 330 5.85 19.18 -4.64
N MET A 331 7.18 19.18 -4.61
CA MET A 331 7.98 20.14 -5.36
C MET A 331 7.79 19.99 -6.87
N THR A 332 7.69 21.12 -7.56
CA THR A 332 7.73 21.19 -9.02
C THR A 332 9.10 20.76 -9.57
N ASN A 333 9.17 20.40 -10.84
CA ASN A 333 10.45 20.05 -11.49
C ASN A 333 11.48 21.17 -11.41
N VAL A 334 11.03 22.44 -11.45
CA VAL A 334 11.91 23.60 -11.33
C VAL A 334 12.52 23.69 -9.94
N GLU A 335 11.72 23.47 -8.90
CA GLU A 335 12.18 23.47 -7.51
C GLU A 335 13.12 22.32 -7.23
N LYS A 336 12.83 21.11 -7.72
CA LYS A 336 13.72 19.94 -7.60
C LYS A 336 15.08 20.21 -8.22
N ARG A 337 15.10 20.75 -9.46
CA ARG A 337 16.36 21.15 -10.14
C ARG A 337 17.14 22.24 -9.39
N LYS A 338 16.44 23.20 -8.77
CA LYS A 338 17.09 24.23 -7.93
C LYS A 338 17.70 23.61 -6.68
N LYS A 339 17.02 22.67 -6.02
CA LYS A 339 17.50 21.93 -4.84
C LYS A 339 18.74 21.10 -5.18
N ASP A 340 18.69 20.35 -6.27
CA ASP A 340 19.83 19.55 -6.76
C ASP A 340 21.05 20.39 -7.08
N ARG A 341 20.87 21.55 -7.73
CA ARG A 341 21.98 22.51 -8.01
C ARG A 341 22.57 23.07 -6.72
N LYS A 342 21.74 23.41 -5.70
CA LYS A 342 22.23 23.87 -4.40
C LYS A 342 23.02 22.78 -3.71
N PHE A 343 22.53 21.54 -3.70
CA PHE A 343 23.20 20.39 -3.12
C PHE A 343 24.52 20.08 -3.83
N GLY A 344 24.54 20.09 -5.17
CA GLY A 344 25.76 19.90 -5.95
C GLY A 344 26.83 20.96 -5.65
N ARG A 345 26.45 22.23 -5.46
CA ARG A 345 27.37 23.31 -5.03
C ARG A 345 27.89 23.07 -3.61
N PHE A 346 27.04 22.64 -2.70
CA PHE A 346 27.42 22.31 -1.33
C PHE A 346 28.45 21.16 -1.30
N ILE A 347 28.18 20.07 -2.00
CA ILE A 347 29.12 18.94 -2.12
C ILE A 347 30.46 19.36 -2.72
N LYS A 348 30.44 20.21 -3.77
CA LYS A 348 31.70 20.76 -4.34
C LYS A 348 32.50 21.58 -3.34
N LYS A 349 31.82 22.43 -2.55
CA LYS A 349 32.47 23.21 -1.47
C LYS A 349 33.04 22.29 -0.38
N ALA A 350 32.27 21.32 0.12
CA ALA A 350 32.70 20.38 1.13
C ALA A 350 33.90 19.55 0.68
N LYS A 351 33.92 19.04 -0.56
CA LYS A 351 35.05 18.33 -1.14
C LYS A 351 36.31 19.21 -1.29
N LYS A 352 36.13 20.52 -1.59
CA LYS A 352 37.24 21.46 -1.67
C LYS A 352 37.86 21.73 -0.29
N SER A 353 37.00 21.89 0.74
CA SER A 353 37.46 22.07 2.13
C SER A 353 38.22 20.84 2.66
N LEU A 354 37.74 19.63 2.36
CA LEU A 354 38.39 18.38 2.75
C LEU A 354 39.71 18.13 2.01
N LYS A 355 39.93 18.70 0.80
CA LYS A 355 41.22 18.65 0.09
C LYS A 355 42.25 19.63 0.60
N ILE A 356 41.82 20.67 1.33
CA ILE A 356 42.72 21.68 1.91
C ILE A 356 43.28 21.20 3.27
N ILE A 357 42.65 20.17 3.88
CA ILE A 357 43.03 19.59 5.19
C ILE A 357 43.97 18.37 5.01
N LYS A 358 44.26 17.94 3.75
CA LYS A 358 45.32 16.99 3.40
C LYS A 358 46.50 17.72 2.81
#